data_d0a1b93e5366df64c87e5bf8500b0954
#
_entry.id   d0a1b93e5366df64c87e5bf8500b0954
#
_cell.length_a   1.000
_cell.length_b   1.000
_cell.length_c   1.000
_cell.angle_alpha   90.00
_cell.angle_beta   90.00
_cell.angle_gamma   90.00
#
_symmetry.space_group_name_H-M   'P 1'
#
loop_
_entity.id
_entity.type
_entity.pdbx_description
1 polymer ?
#
loop_
_entity_poly.entity_id
_entity_poly.type
_entity_poly.pdbx_seq_one_letter_code
_entity_poly.pdbx_strand_id
1 'polypeptide(L)'
;KVQVAGHILVTGKGLNGKKISGNLCVCHSNEDLKSFKDGDIIVAADTTNEMMAQMRQASALIVEAEGANCHAAIAGLSLDIPVLIAAKNALNVLKTSAYVEVDCESGVVSAN
;
A
#
# COMPACT_ATOMS: atom_id res chain seq x y z
N LYS A 1 -9.96 -19.26 23.01
CA LYS A 1 -8.68 -18.63 22.78
C LYS A 1 -8.82 -17.30 22.03
N VAL A 2 -8.23 -16.28 22.54
CA VAL A 2 -8.26 -15.00 21.88
C VAL A 2 -7.17 -14.96 20.82
N GLN A 3 -7.57 -14.74 19.62
CA GLN A 3 -6.62 -14.55 18.53
C GLN A 3 -6.07 -13.15 18.62
N VAL A 4 -4.77 -13.04 18.82
CA VAL A 4 -4.13 -11.74 18.83
C VAL A 4 -3.95 -11.29 17.39
N ALA A 5 -4.65 -10.24 17.03
CA ALA A 5 -4.43 -9.63 15.74
C ALA A 5 -3.02 -9.03 15.71
N GLY A 6 -2.44 -8.97 14.54
CA GLY A 6 -1.18 -8.27 14.38
C GLY A 6 -1.32 -6.81 14.79
N HIS A 7 -0.20 -6.19 15.05
CA HIS A 7 -0.21 -4.77 15.38
C HIS A 7 -0.75 -3.97 14.21
N ILE A 8 -1.71 -3.10 14.50
CA ILE A 8 -2.20 -2.16 13.50
C ILE A 8 -1.17 -1.06 13.36
N LEU A 9 -0.61 -0.95 12.18
CA LEU A 9 0.44 0.04 11.91
C LEU A 9 -0.15 1.32 11.35
N VAL A 10 -1.09 1.21 10.43
CA VAL A 10 -1.65 2.35 9.70
C VAL A 10 -3.09 2.01 9.36
N THR A 11 -3.93 3.02 9.34
CA THR A 11 -5.30 2.88 8.86
C THR A 11 -5.55 3.87 7.75
N GLY A 12 -6.47 3.54 6.88
CA GLY A 12 -6.86 4.41 5.77
C GLY A 12 -8.19 3.96 5.21
N LYS A 13 -8.43 4.31 3.97
CA LYS A 13 -9.64 3.92 3.27
C LYS A 13 -9.29 2.94 2.17
N GLY A 14 -9.79 1.72 2.29
CA GLY A 14 -9.59 0.70 1.28
C GLY A 14 -10.54 0.84 0.11
N LEU A 15 -10.00 0.63 -1.06
CA LEU A 15 -10.78 0.57 -2.31
C LEU A 15 -10.73 -0.88 -2.78
N ASN A 16 -11.75 -1.38 -3.38
CA ASN A 16 -11.95 -2.73 -3.93
C ASN A 16 -11.94 -3.91 -2.93
N GLY A 17 -11.82 -3.68 -1.63
CA GLY A 17 -12.17 -4.66 -0.59
C GLY A 17 -11.34 -5.92 -0.47
N LYS A 18 -10.18 -5.97 -1.08
CA LYS A 18 -9.33 -7.16 -1.05
C LYS A 18 -8.39 -7.15 0.15
N LYS A 19 -7.94 -8.34 0.54
CA LYS A 19 -6.99 -8.52 1.63
C LYS A 19 -5.78 -9.27 1.07
N ILE A 20 -4.60 -8.71 1.25
CA ILE A 20 -3.36 -9.32 0.77
C ILE A 20 -2.26 -9.17 1.80
N SER A 21 -1.22 -9.98 1.67
CA SER A 21 -0.02 -9.87 2.50
C SER A 21 1.19 -9.78 1.59
N GLY A 22 2.21 -9.07 2.03
CA GLY A 22 3.43 -8.94 1.26
C GLY A 22 4.43 -8.06 1.96
N ASN A 23 5.58 -7.94 1.34
CA ASN A 23 6.64 -7.07 1.81
C ASN A 23 6.42 -5.65 1.30
N LEU A 24 6.84 -4.68 2.09
CA LEU A 24 6.68 -3.28 1.73
C LEU A 24 7.87 -2.77 0.93
N CYS A 25 7.59 -1.93 -0.04
CA CYS A 25 8.58 -1.09 -0.71
C CYS A 25 8.15 0.36 -0.46
N VAL A 26 8.81 1.02 0.47
CA VAL A 26 8.43 2.38 0.88
C VAL A 26 9.17 3.37 0.01
N CYS A 27 8.42 4.18 -0.72
CA CYS A 27 8.98 5.08 -1.73
C CYS A 27 8.83 6.53 -1.28
N HIS A 28 9.90 7.09 -0.74
CA HIS A 28 9.98 8.53 -0.45
C HIS A 28 10.29 9.32 -1.72
N SER A 29 10.89 8.66 -2.70
CA SER A 29 11.21 9.24 -3.99
C SER A 29 11.29 8.12 -5.02
N ASN A 30 11.43 8.49 -6.29
CA ASN A 30 11.55 7.50 -7.36
C ASN A 30 12.80 6.63 -7.23
N GLU A 31 13.83 7.11 -6.52
CA GLU A 31 15.02 6.31 -6.28
C GLU A 31 14.69 5.01 -5.54
N ASP A 32 13.72 5.07 -4.65
CA ASP A 32 13.37 3.91 -3.84
C ASP A 32 12.73 2.80 -4.66
N LEU A 33 12.25 3.10 -5.86
CA LEU A 33 11.71 2.06 -6.74
C LEU A 33 12.76 1.05 -7.15
N LYS A 34 14.04 1.39 -7.05
CA LYS A 34 15.11 0.46 -7.39
C LYS A 34 15.13 -0.77 -6.49
N SER A 35 14.57 -0.67 -5.30
CA SER A 35 14.49 -1.80 -4.38
C SER A 35 13.20 -2.59 -4.53
N PHE A 36 12.30 -2.18 -5.41
CA PHE A 36 11.03 -2.87 -5.63
C PHE A 36 11.27 -4.27 -6.18
N LYS A 37 10.54 -5.25 -5.64
CA LYS A 37 10.51 -6.61 -6.15
C LYS A 37 9.08 -6.98 -6.51
N ASP A 38 8.93 -7.83 -7.50
CA ASP A 38 7.59 -8.28 -7.92
C ASP A 38 6.81 -8.79 -6.72
N GLY A 39 5.59 -8.32 -6.59
CA GLY A 39 4.73 -8.71 -5.48
C GLY A 39 4.83 -7.81 -4.26
N ASP A 40 5.74 -6.86 -4.25
CA ASP A 40 5.84 -5.91 -3.15
C ASP A 40 4.62 -5.01 -3.10
N ILE A 41 4.38 -4.47 -1.91
CA ILE A 41 3.35 -3.46 -1.67
C ILE A 41 4.03 -2.10 -1.72
N ILE A 42 3.59 -1.23 -2.62
CA ILE A 42 4.18 0.11 -2.74
C ILE A 42 3.54 1.04 -1.72
N VAL A 43 4.36 1.73 -0.95
CA VAL A 43 3.93 2.78 -0.02
C VAL A 43 4.50 4.09 -0.51
N ALA A 44 3.66 5.10 -0.69
CA ALA A 44 4.10 6.40 -1.22
C ALA A 44 3.16 7.50 -0.74
N ALA A 45 3.55 8.76 -0.93
CA ALA A 45 2.63 9.88 -0.70
C ALA A 45 1.44 9.78 -1.66
N ASP A 46 1.73 9.56 -2.91
CA ASP A 46 0.79 9.16 -3.97
C ASP A 46 1.66 8.46 -5.01
N THR A 47 1.03 7.73 -5.92
CA THR A 47 1.79 7.14 -7.01
C THR A 47 1.91 8.13 -8.17
N THR A 48 2.83 7.84 -9.08
CA THR A 48 3.08 8.68 -10.24
C THR A 48 3.17 7.82 -11.49
N ASN A 49 3.17 8.48 -12.65
CA ASN A 49 3.31 7.75 -13.90
C ASN A 49 4.64 7.00 -14.00
N GLU A 50 5.69 7.53 -13.36
CA GLU A 50 7.00 6.86 -13.34
C GLU A 50 6.97 5.53 -12.60
N MET A 51 5.97 5.32 -11.76
CA MET A 51 5.82 4.09 -10.98
C MET A 51 5.00 3.01 -11.70
N MET A 52 4.46 3.31 -12.87
CA MET A 52 3.46 2.41 -13.48
C MET A 52 4.01 1.02 -13.76
N ALA A 53 5.27 0.89 -14.15
CA ALA A 53 5.86 -0.43 -14.40
C ALA A 53 5.86 -1.27 -13.13
N GLN A 54 6.27 -0.68 -12.01
CA GLN A 54 6.28 -1.37 -10.73
C GLN A 54 4.86 -1.62 -10.22
N MET A 55 3.96 -0.67 -10.44
CA MET A 55 2.57 -0.82 -10.00
C MET A 55 1.90 -2.04 -10.63
N ARG A 56 2.24 -2.34 -11.88
CA ARG A 56 1.68 -3.52 -12.56
C ARG A 56 2.12 -4.83 -11.91
N GLN A 57 3.23 -4.81 -11.18
CA GLN A 57 3.77 -5.98 -10.50
C GLN A 57 3.53 -5.95 -9.00
N ALA A 58 2.91 -4.90 -8.50
CA ALA A 58 2.67 -4.74 -7.06
C ALA A 58 1.46 -5.55 -6.62
N SER A 59 1.50 -6.00 -5.36
CA SER A 59 0.36 -6.69 -4.76
C SER A 59 -0.68 -5.72 -4.24
N ALA A 60 -0.27 -4.51 -3.87
CA ALA A 60 -1.17 -3.48 -3.37
C ALA A 60 -0.47 -2.14 -3.37
N LEU A 61 -1.25 -1.08 -3.23
CA LEU A 61 -0.74 0.28 -3.07
C LEU A 61 -1.25 0.85 -1.76
N ILE A 62 -0.38 1.51 -1.03
CA ILE A 62 -0.73 2.25 0.19
C ILE A 62 -0.24 3.67 -0.01
N VAL A 63 -1.14 4.65 0.01
CA VAL A 63 -0.75 6.04 -0.19
C VAL A 63 -1.37 6.93 0.87
N GLU A 64 -0.67 8.01 1.16
CA GLU A 64 -1.16 9.03 2.10
C GLU A 64 -2.20 9.94 1.45
N ALA A 65 -2.18 10.03 0.14
CA ALA A 65 -3.11 10.89 -0.59
C ALA A 65 -4.54 10.52 -0.28
N GLU A 66 -5.39 11.53 -0.16
CA GLU A 66 -6.81 11.37 0.13
C GLU A 66 -7.61 11.64 -1.13
N GLY A 67 -8.79 11.06 -1.17
CA GLY A 67 -9.68 11.29 -2.29
C GLY A 67 -9.62 10.19 -3.34
N ALA A 68 -10.80 9.85 -3.83
CA ALA A 68 -10.95 8.75 -4.78
C ALA A 68 -10.42 9.10 -6.17
N ASN A 69 -9.97 10.34 -6.37
CA ASN A 69 -9.41 10.78 -7.65
C ASN A 69 -7.90 10.99 -7.59
N CYS A 70 -7.23 10.55 -6.52
CA CYS A 70 -5.77 10.61 -6.51
C CYS A 70 -5.20 9.61 -7.52
N HIS A 71 -3.94 9.77 -7.86
CA HIS A 71 -3.32 8.94 -8.90
C HIS A 71 -3.38 7.45 -8.53
N ALA A 72 -3.08 7.10 -7.28
CA ALA A 72 -3.10 5.71 -6.85
C ALA A 72 -4.50 5.11 -6.97
N ALA A 73 -5.54 5.88 -6.62
CA ALA A 73 -6.91 5.39 -6.71
C ALA A 73 -7.28 5.08 -8.15
N ILE A 74 -7.02 6.02 -9.05
CA ILE A 74 -7.41 5.86 -10.45
C ILE A 74 -6.59 4.75 -11.11
N ALA A 75 -5.28 4.80 -10.95
CA ALA A 75 -4.40 3.82 -11.61
C ALA A 75 -4.53 2.44 -10.98
N GLY A 76 -4.62 2.37 -9.67
CA GLY A 76 -4.71 1.09 -8.97
C GLY A 76 -5.99 0.34 -9.30
N LEU A 77 -7.12 1.05 -9.34
CA LEU A 77 -8.38 0.43 -9.70
C LEU A 77 -8.37 0.00 -11.17
N SER A 78 -7.74 0.79 -12.03
CA SER A 78 -7.61 0.43 -13.45
C SER A 78 -6.76 -0.83 -13.62
N LEU A 79 -5.75 -1.02 -12.76
CA LEU A 79 -4.92 -2.21 -12.78
C LEU A 79 -5.52 -3.38 -11.99
N ASP A 80 -6.65 -3.16 -11.34
CA ASP A 80 -7.35 -4.16 -10.53
C ASP A 80 -6.49 -4.68 -9.38
N ILE A 81 -5.78 -3.78 -8.71
CA ILE A 81 -5.00 -4.13 -7.52
C ILE A 81 -5.58 -3.44 -6.30
N PRO A 82 -5.40 -4.03 -5.09
CA PRO A 82 -5.88 -3.40 -3.87
C PRO A 82 -5.21 -2.06 -3.64
N VAL A 83 -6.00 -1.07 -3.22
CA VAL A 83 -5.49 0.28 -2.95
C VAL A 83 -6.01 0.73 -1.60
N LEU A 84 -5.11 1.25 -0.78
CA LEU A 84 -5.45 1.91 0.48
C LEU A 84 -5.03 3.36 0.36
N ILE A 85 -6.00 4.28 0.41
CA ILE A 85 -5.73 5.72 0.36
C ILE A 85 -5.92 6.32 1.74
N ALA A 86 -5.53 7.57 1.89
CA ALA A 86 -5.66 8.30 3.15
C ALA A 86 -4.96 7.58 4.31
N ALA A 87 -3.87 6.89 4.01
CA ALA A 87 -3.07 6.17 5.01
C ALA A 87 -2.14 7.16 5.68
N LYS A 88 -2.64 7.86 6.67
CA LYS A 88 -1.96 8.97 7.31
C LYS A 88 -0.64 8.50 7.94
N ASN A 89 0.43 9.23 7.66
CA ASN A 89 1.77 8.96 8.17
C ASN A 89 2.37 7.64 7.71
N ALA A 90 1.84 7.03 6.65
CA ALA A 90 2.32 5.72 6.20
C ALA A 90 3.82 5.76 5.89
N LEU A 91 4.31 6.84 5.27
CA LEU A 91 5.73 6.94 4.93
C LEU A 91 6.63 6.99 6.15
N ASN A 92 6.13 7.46 7.29
CA ASN A 92 6.92 7.52 8.52
C ASN A 92 6.84 6.22 9.32
N VAL A 93 5.69 5.55 9.27
CA VAL A 93 5.43 4.38 10.11
C VAL A 93 5.91 3.10 9.45
N LEU A 94 5.70 2.97 8.14
CA LEU A 94 5.98 1.73 7.43
C LEU A 94 7.42 1.71 6.92
N LYS A 95 8.04 0.53 6.96
CA LYS A 95 9.45 0.38 6.59
C LYS A 95 9.59 -0.64 5.48
N THR A 96 10.50 -0.37 4.56
CA THR A 96 10.80 -1.28 3.46
C THR A 96 11.21 -2.65 3.99
N SER A 97 10.75 -3.68 3.32
CA SER A 97 10.98 -5.08 3.62
C SER A 97 10.20 -5.61 4.81
N ALA A 98 9.43 -4.78 5.51
CA ALA A 98 8.52 -5.30 6.52
C ALA A 98 7.41 -6.11 5.84
N TYR A 99 7.03 -7.22 6.44
CA TYR A 99 5.95 -8.05 5.92
C TYR A 99 4.67 -7.70 6.65
N VAL A 100 3.64 -7.32 5.90
CA VAL A 100 2.39 -6.83 6.49
C VAL A 100 1.19 -7.44 5.78
N GLU A 101 0.04 -7.32 6.43
CA GLU A 101 -1.25 -7.62 5.82
C GLU A 101 -1.96 -6.30 5.57
N VAL A 102 -2.49 -6.15 4.38
CA VAL A 102 -3.30 -5.00 3.99
C VAL A 102 -4.72 -5.48 3.78
N ASP A 103 -5.63 -4.98 4.59
CA ASP A 103 -7.05 -5.31 4.49
C ASP A 103 -7.78 -4.09 3.96
N CYS A 104 -8.08 -4.11 2.66
CA CYS A 104 -8.76 -2.99 2.02
C CYS A 104 -10.25 -2.96 2.29
N GLU A 105 -10.80 -3.99 2.93
CA GLU A 105 -12.18 -3.96 3.38
C GLU A 105 -12.33 -3.11 4.63
N SER A 106 -11.45 -3.35 5.61
CA SER A 106 -11.49 -2.61 6.88
C SER A 106 -10.62 -1.35 6.86
N GLY A 107 -9.69 -1.25 5.90
CA GLY A 107 -8.79 -0.10 5.82
C GLY A 107 -7.61 -0.18 6.78
N VAL A 108 -7.12 -1.39 7.05
CA VAL A 108 -6.10 -1.60 8.08
C VAL A 108 -4.86 -2.24 7.49
N VAL A 109 -3.69 -1.72 7.87
CA VAL A 109 -2.39 -2.35 7.61
C VAL A 109 -1.87 -2.85 8.95
N SER A 110 -1.56 -4.14 9.03
CA SER A 110 -1.10 -4.73 10.28
C SER A 110 0.11 -5.62 10.04
N ALA A 111 0.95 -5.71 11.08
CA ALA A 111 2.10 -6.62 11.10
C ALA A 111 1.76 -7.80 12.01
N ASN A 112 2.28 -8.94 11.65
CA ASN A 112 2.12 -10.12 12.51
C ASN A 112 3.14 -10.12 13.64
#